data_707a1a015a86e7d6d354a1aeb2b5b361
#
_entry.id   707a1a015a86e7d6d354a1aeb2b5b361
#
_cell.length_a   1.000
_cell.length_b   1.000
_cell.length_c   1.000
_cell.angle_alpha   90.00
_cell.angle_beta   90.00
_cell.angle_gamma   90.00
#
_symmetry.space_group_name_H-M   'P 1'
#
loop_
_entity.id
_entity.type
_entity.pdbx_description
1 polymer ?
#
loop_
_entity_poly.entity_id
_entity_poly.type
_entity_poly.pdbx_seq_one_letter_code
_entity_poly.pdbx_strand_id
1 'polypeptide(L)' 'MAKIIDIYGNEYIVPDIITFKEHIIKYHTLDGVPDGSIHEENGYFFRVDDEFYNNLKNL' A
#
# COMPACT_ATOMS: atom_id res chain seq x y z
N MET A 1 -0.27 -10.83 -11.26
CA MET A 1 -0.53 -10.41 -9.88
C MET A 1 0.43 -9.29 -9.50
N ALA A 2 -0.03 -8.36 -8.68
CA ALA A 2 0.81 -7.24 -8.26
C ALA A 2 1.77 -7.67 -7.15
N LYS A 3 3.01 -7.18 -7.23
CA LYS A 3 4.03 -7.46 -6.22
C LYS A 3 4.55 -6.12 -5.68
N ILE A 4 4.60 -6.00 -4.34
CA ILE A 4 5.10 -4.80 -3.68
C ILE A 4 6.12 -5.20 -2.60
N ILE A 5 6.93 -4.23 -2.18
CA ILE A 5 7.99 -4.44 -1.19
C ILE A 5 7.56 -3.72 0.09
N ASP A 6 7.62 -4.43 1.23
CA ASP A 6 7.27 -3.83 2.50
C ASP A 6 8.44 -3.02 3.09
N ILE A 7 8.24 -2.41 4.27
CA ILE A 7 9.26 -1.54 4.88
C ILE A 7 10.50 -2.31 5.34
N TYR A 8 10.43 -3.64 5.41
CA TYR A 8 11.55 -4.50 5.79
C TYR A 8 12.23 -5.14 4.59
N GLY A 9 11.83 -4.78 3.36
CA GLY A 9 12.42 -5.31 2.14
C GLY A 9 11.83 -6.64 1.69
N ASN A 10 10.73 -7.09 2.27
CA ASN A 10 10.10 -8.35 1.90
C ASN A 10 9.13 -8.15 0.74
N GLU A 11 9.14 -9.09 -0.22
CA GLU A 11 8.21 -9.07 -1.33
C GLU A 11 6.85 -9.62 -0.91
N TYR A 12 5.79 -8.92 -1.25
CA TYR A 12 4.43 -9.34 -1.00
C TYR A 12 3.65 -9.40 -2.32
N ILE A 13 3.06 -10.56 -2.60
CA ILE A 13 2.21 -10.75 -3.76
C ILE A 13 0.79 -10.40 -3.34
N VAL A 14 0.23 -9.34 -3.91
CA VAL A 14 -1.11 -8.88 -3.55
C VAL A 14 -2.15 -9.69 -4.32
N PRO A 15 -2.97 -10.51 -3.64
CA PRO A 15 -3.93 -11.37 -4.36
C PRO A 15 -5.05 -10.60 -5.03
N ASP A 16 -5.47 -9.47 -4.44
CA ASP A 16 -6.53 -8.62 -5.00
C ASP A 16 -6.10 -7.16 -4.93
N ILE A 17 -5.47 -6.70 -6.00
CA ILE A 17 -4.90 -5.35 -6.03
C ILE A 17 -5.99 -4.27 -5.98
N ILE A 18 -7.15 -4.53 -6.52
CA ILE A 18 -8.24 -3.55 -6.53
C ILE A 18 -8.73 -3.31 -5.10
N THR A 19 -8.99 -4.37 -4.35
CA THR A 19 -9.41 -4.26 -2.95
C THR A 19 -8.32 -3.63 -2.10
N PHE A 20 -7.06 -3.99 -2.35
CA PHE A 20 -5.93 -3.43 -1.63
C PHE A 20 -5.82 -1.92 -1.85
N LYS A 21 -5.91 -1.47 -3.11
CA LYS A 21 -5.89 -0.04 -3.43
C LYS A 21 -7.04 0.71 -2.76
N GLU A 22 -8.24 0.15 -2.81
CA GLU A 22 -9.41 0.77 -2.19
C GLU A 22 -9.21 0.94 -0.69
N HIS A 23 -8.66 -0.07 -0.01
CA HIS A 23 -8.39 0.00 1.41
C HIS A 23 -7.38 1.11 1.73
N ILE A 24 -6.30 1.18 0.97
CA ILE A 24 -5.27 2.20 1.17
C ILE A 24 -5.86 3.60 0.98
N ILE A 25 -6.63 3.79 -0.07
CA ILE A 25 -7.24 5.09 -0.36
C ILE A 25 -8.24 5.48 0.74
N LYS A 26 -9.03 4.53 1.21
CA LYS A 26 -10.09 4.81 2.19
C LYS A 26 -9.54 5.08 3.59
N TYR A 27 -8.54 4.31 4.02
CA TYR A 27 -8.09 4.34 5.42
C TYR A 27 -6.73 4.97 5.64
N HIS A 28 -5.94 5.16 4.59
CA HIS A 28 -4.56 5.64 4.71
C HIS A 28 -4.26 6.89 3.90
N THR A 29 -5.31 7.52 3.36
CA THR A 29 -5.16 8.82 2.70
C THR A 29 -6.20 9.79 3.25
N LEU A 30 -5.88 11.09 3.16
CA LEU A 30 -6.78 12.18 3.51
C LEU A 30 -6.93 13.07 2.27
N ASP A 31 -8.15 13.14 1.74
CA ASP A 31 -8.43 13.89 0.50
C ASP A 31 -7.52 13.49 -0.66
N GLY A 32 -7.23 12.19 -0.76
CA GLY A 32 -6.40 11.67 -1.84
C GLY A 32 -4.90 11.83 -1.62
N VAL A 33 -4.48 12.31 -0.44
CA VAL A 33 -3.07 12.50 -0.09
C VAL A 33 -2.68 11.44 0.94
N PRO A 34 -1.59 10.66 0.71
CA PRO A 34 -1.15 9.66 1.69
C PRO A 34 -0.85 10.31 3.03
N ASP A 35 -1.29 9.66 4.09
CA ASP A 35 -1.18 10.23 5.45
C ASP A 35 0.08 9.78 6.20
N GLY A 36 0.92 8.95 5.58
CA GLY A 36 2.16 8.47 6.18
C GLY A 36 1.98 7.38 7.23
N SER A 37 0.77 6.87 7.39
CA SER A 37 0.50 5.81 8.37
C SER A 37 1.05 4.47 7.91
N ILE A 38 1.11 3.51 8.84
CA ILE A 38 1.55 2.15 8.55
C ILE A 38 0.32 1.26 8.34
N HIS A 39 0.30 0.53 7.22
CA HIS A 39 -0.70 -0.49 6.94
C HIS A 39 -0.08 -1.86 7.14
N GLU A 40 -0.70 -2.71 7.94
CA GLU A 40 -0.27 -4.10 8.11
C GLU A 40 -1.20 -4.99 7.30
N GLU A 41 -0.62 -5.94 6.55
CA GLU A 41 -1.37 -6.91 5.76
C GLU A 41 -0.64 -8.25 5.79
N ASN A 42 -1.28 -9.26 6.35
CA ASN A 42 -0.74 -10.63 6.41
C ASN A 42 0.69 -10.71 6.95
N GLY A 43 1.02 -9.86 7.93
CA GLY A 43 2.36 -9.84 8.52
C GLY A 43 3.35 -8.94 7.79
N TYR A 44 2.93 -8.27 6.72
CA TYR A 44 3.75 -7.30 6.00
C TYR A 44 3.34 -5.90 6.41
N PHE A 45 4.32 -4.99 6.47
CA PHE A 45 4.09 -3.62 6.94
C PHE A 45 4.46 -2.63 5.84
N PHE A 46 3.54 -1.72 5.52
CA PHE A 46 3.74 -0.74 4.45
C PHE A 46 3.53 0.65 5.00
N ARG A 47 4.50 1.55 4.78
CA ARG A 47 4.32 2.95 5.10
C ARG A 47 3.65 3.63 3.91
N VAL A 48 2.49 4.20 4.14
CA VAL A 48 1.71 4.84 3.07
C VAL A 48 2.19 6.29 2.92
N ASP A 49 3.34 6.45 2.25
CA ASP A 49 3.90 7.75 1.93
C ASP A 49 3.72 8.04 0.43
N ASP A 50 4.28 9.17 -0.02
CA ASP A 50 4.12 9.58 -1.41
C ASP A 50 4.69 8.57 -2.39
N GLU A 51 5.87 8.02 -2.09
CA GLU A 51 6.51 7.04 -2.95
C GLU A 51 5.69 5.76 -3.05
N PHE A 52 5.23 5.25 -1.91
CA PHE A 52 4.40 4.05 -1.88
C PHE A 52 3.10 4.26 -2.67
N TYR A 53 2.47 5.42 -2.47
CA TYR A 53 1.20 5.72 -3.14
C TYR A 53 1.37 5.86 -4.64
N ASN A 54 2.46 6.51 -5.09
CA ASN A 54 2.74 6.62 -6.51
C ASN A 54 3.01 5.26 -7.14
N ASN A 55 3.76 4.38 -6.47
CA ASN A 55 4.00 3.03 -6.94
C ASN A 55 2.70 2.22 -7.00
N LEU A 56 1.84 2.39 -6.00
CA LEU A 56 0.56 1.69 -5.94
C LEU A 56 -0.35 2.08 -7.10
N LYS A 57 -0.38 3.36 -7.47
CA LYS A 57 -1.20 3.83 -8.59
C LYS A 57 -0.80 3.23 -9.92
N ASN A 58 0.45 2.81 -10.06
CA ASN A 58 0.98 2.23 -11.28
C ASN A 58 0.83 0.70 -11.38
N LEU A 59 0.23 0.10 -10.38
CA LEU A 59 0.00 -1.36 -10.39
C LEU A 59 -1.25 -1.75 -11.16
#